data_b14ed14f4080616a1da9730895f387d7
#
_entry.id   b14ed14f4080616a1da9730895f387d7
#
_cell.length_a   1.000
_cell.length_b   1.000
_cell.length_c   1.000
_cell.angle_alpha   90.00
_cell.angle_beta   90.00
_cell.angle_gamma   90.00
#
_symmetry.space_group_name_H-M   'P 1'
#
loop_
_entity.id
_entity.type
_entity.pdbx_description
1 polymer ?
#
loop_
_entity_poly.entity_id
_entity_poly.type
_entity_poly.pdbx_seq_one_letter_code
_entity_poly.pdbx_strand_id
1 'polypeptide(L)'
;MATLMRDLKDMEAAAQIQGFRLIGHSDLNGYGDAMQVVKRGNYAYVAHVGVSPLRLSILDVSDPADPKVVKQFEHLPNTHNHKVQIVGNTLIQNSEKSHWGQVTDYP
;
A
#
# COMPACT_ATOMS: atom_id res chain seq x y z
N MET A 1 13.75 -15.66 14.46
CA MET A 1 13.33 -15.37 13.72
C MET A 1 13.29 -15.75 12.68
N ALA A 2 13.02 -16.24 12.53
CA ALA A 2 13.01 -16.59 11.46
C ALA A 2 12.57 -15.81 10.51
N THR A 3 13.05 -15.32 9.84
CA THR A 3 12.61 -14.68 8.76
C THR A 3 12.38 -15.59 7.68
N LEU A 4 11.28 -15.60 7.15
CA LEU A 4 10.90 -16.52 6.18
C LEU A 4 11.47 -16.24 4.84
N MET A 5 11.35 -15.06 4.33
CA MET A 5 11.87 -14.72 3.02
C MET A 5 12.96 -13.73 3.20
N ARG A 6 14.17 -14.16 2.90
CA ARG A 6 15.28 -13.34 3.15
C ARG A 6 15.75 -12.62 1.96
N ASP A 7 15.44 -13.11 0.77
CA ASP A 7 15.90 -12.50 -0.44
C ASP A 7 14.87 -12.65 -1.54
N LEU A 8 15.13 -12.02 -2.67
CA LEU A 8 14.16 -11.98 -3.77
C LEU A 8 13.95 -13.33 -4.41
N LYS A 9 14.93 -14.23 -4.37
CA LYS A 9 14.75 -15.55 -4.90
C LYS A 9 13.72 -16.35 -4.11
N ASP A 10 13.77 -16.25 -2.79
CA ASP A 10 12.79 -16.92 -1.95
C ASP A 10 11.40 -16.37 -2.21
N MET A 11 11.28 -15.06 -2.39
CA MET A 11 10.00 -14.44 -2.69
C MET A 11 9.47 -14.87 -4.04
N GLU A 12 10.32 -14.95 -5.06
CA GLU A 12 9.92 -15.40 -6.38
C GLU A 12 9.40 -16.83 -6.35
N ALA A 13 10.09 -17.70 -5.63
CA ALA A 13 9.67 -19.09 -5.51
C ALA A 13 8.32 -19.20 -4.80
N ALA A 14 8.15 -18.45 -3.71
CA ALA A 14 6.91 -18.48 -2.94
C ALA A 14 5.74 -17.92 -3.74
N ALA A 15 5.97 -16.92 -4.55
CA ALA A 15 4.93 -16.27 -5.34
C ALA A 15 4.65 -16.97 -6.67
N GLN A 16 5.47 -17.93 -7.07
CA GLN A 16 5.31 -18.65 -8.35
C GLN A 16 5.26 -17.70 -9.54
N ILE A 17 6.20 -16.77 -9.59
CA ILE A 17 6.24 -15.75 -10.62
C ILE A 17 6.72 -16.37 -11.95
N GLN A 18 6.01 -16.06 -13.03
CA GLN A 18 6.37 -16.44 -14.37
C GLN A 18 6.33 -15.22 -15.28
N GLY A 19 7.36 -15.04 -16.10
CA GLY A 19 7.42 -13.94 -17.05
C GLY A 19 7.80 -12.61 -16.45
N PHE A 20 8.08 -12.57 -15.15
CA PHE A 20 8.52 -11.37 -14.43
C PHE A 20 9.66 -11.74 -13.53
N ARG A 21 10.44 -10.72 -13.17
CA ARG A 21 11.49 -10.87 -12.18
C ARG A 21 11.17 -9.95 -11.01
N LEU A 22 11.17 -10.49 -9.80
CA LEU A 22 10.98 -9.69 -8.60
C LEU A 22 12.28 -8.91 -8.32
N ILE A 23 12.19 -7.60 -8.20
CA ILE A 23 13.35 -6.76 -7.98
C ILE A 23 13.33 -6.03 -6.65
N GLY A 24 12.19 -5.95 -5.99
CA GLY A 24 12.11 -5.27 -4.69
C GLY A 24 10.83 -5.63 -3.98
N HIS A 25 10.75 -5.24 -2.72
CA HIS A 25 9.61 -5.55 -1.88
C HIS A 25 9.52 -4.56 -0.72
N SER A 26 8.30 -4.24 -0.31
CA SER A 26 8.04 -3.51 0.92
C SER A 26 6.84 -4.15 1.61
N ASP A 27 6.91 -4.32 2.93
CA ASP A 27 5.78 -4.80 3.71
C ASP A 27 4.91 -3.65 4.24
N LEU A 28 5.17 -2.44 3.81
CA LEU A 28 4.42 -1.25 4.23
C LEU A 28 4.39 -1.09 5.76
N ASN A 29 5.52 -1.41 6.41
CA ASN A 29 5.65 -1.40 7.86
C ASN A 29 4.67 -2.35 8.56
N GLY A 30 4.33 -3.45 7.90
CA GLY A 30 3.45 -4.47 8.45
C GLY A 30 1.97 -4.25 8.18
N TYR A 31 1.60 -3.20 7.45
CA TYR A 31 0.20 -2.91 7.16
C TYR A 31 -0.17 -3.49 5.79
N GLY A 32 -0.58 -4.73 5.79
CA GLY A 32 -0.71 -5.53 4.58
C GLY A 32 -2.04 -5.44 3.86
N ASP A 33 -2.83 -4.40 4.06
CA ASP A 33 -4.12 -4.26 3.42
C ASP A 33 -4.11 -3.33 2.21
N ALA A 34 -3.02 -3.33 1.47
CA ALA A 34 -2.89 -2.56 0.24
C ALA A 34 -3.88 -3.05 -0.81
N MET A 35 -4.49 -2.13 -1.53
CA MET A 35 -5.51 -2.46 -2.52
C MET A 35 -5.18 -1.93 -3.90
N GLN A 36 -4.65 -0.73 -4.00
CA GLN A 36 -4.33 -0.13 -5.27
C GLN A 36 -3.03 0.65 -5.15
N VAL A 37 -2.24 0.63 -6.22
CA VAL A 37 -1.00 1.39 -6.27
C VAL A 37 -0.97 2.21 -7.54
N VAL A 38 -0.51 3.46 -7.42
CA VAL A 38 -0.25 4.35 -8.54
C VAL A 38 1.16 4.88 -8.38
N LYS A 39 1.95 4.78 -9.44
CA LYS A 39 3.31 5.30 -9.42
C LYS A 39 3.39 6.58 -10.24
N ARG A 40 4.06 7.57 -9.71
CA ARG A 40 4.34 8.79 -10.44
C ARG A 40 5.74 9.28 -10.09
N GLY A 41 6.58 9.44 -11.11
CA GLY A 41 7.97 9.81 -10.88
C GLY A 41 8.66 8.76 -10.03
N ASN A 42 9.31 9.20 -8.97
CA ASN A 42 10.03 8.31 -8.07
C ASN A 42 9.20 7.85 -6.87
N TYR A 43 7.88 8.06 -6.91
CA TYR A 43 7.05 7.73 -5.77
C TYR A 43 5.92 6.78 -6.16
N ALA A 44 5.61 5.87 -5.26
CA ALA A 44 4.44 5.02 -5.36
C ALA A 44 3.46 5.38 -4.26
N TYR A 45 2.19 5.45 -4.61
CA TYR A 45 1.12 5.81 -3.71
C TYR A 45 0.21 4.60 -3.58
N VAL A 46 0.10 4.08 -2.37
CA VAL A 46 -0.60 2.83 -2.11
C VAL A 46 -1.81 3.11 -1.26
N ALA A 47 -2.98 2.82 -1.81
CA ALA A 47 -4.23 2.96 -1.08
C ALA A 47 -4.49 1.67 -0.29
N HIS A 48 -4.93 1.83 0.95
CA HIS A 48 -5.26 0.73 1.83
C HIS A 48 -6.77 0.52 1.90
N VAL A 49 -7.19 -0.72 2.11
CA VAL A 49 -8.62 -1.03 2.09
C VAL A 49 -9.33 -0.59 3.36
N GLY A 50 -8.60 -0.40 4.44
CA GLY A 50 -9.18 0.12 5.67
C GLY A 50 -9.28 -0.87 6.80
N VAL A 51 -8.71 -2.07 6.63
CA VAL A 51 -8.60 -3.04 7.73
C VAL A 51 -7.53 -2.58 8.71
N SER A 52 -6.42 -2.08 8.19
CA SER A 52 -5.40 -1.41 8.99
C SER A 52 -5.85 0.02 9.29
N PRO A 53 -5.17 0.74 10.19
CA PRO A 53 -5.50 2.14 10.43
C PRO A 53 -5.16 3.09 9.29
N LEU A 54 -4.52 2.61 8.24
CA LEU A 54 -4.00 3.47 7.19
C LEU A 54 -4.98 3.66 6.04
N ARG A 55 -4.89 4.82 5.40
CA ARG A 55 -5.56 5.06 4.13
C ARG A 55 -4.56 5.16 2.97
N LEU A 56 -3.32 5.55 3.25
CA LEU A 56 -2.36 5.80 2.19
C LEU A 56 -0.95 5.59 2.71
N SER A 57 -0.15 4.91 1.93
CA SER A 57 1.30 4.86 2.11
C SER A 57 1.98 5.45 0.90
N ILE A 58 3.01 6.26 1.13
CA ILE A 58 3.82 6.82 0.05
C ILE A 58 5.21 6.23 0.19
N LEU A 59 5.72 5.68 -0.92
CA LEU A 59 7.03 5.06 -0.96
C LEU A 59 7.93 5.78 -1.95
N ASP A 60 9.18 5.93 -1.58
CA ASP A 60 10.22 6.31 -2.52
C ASP A 60 10.68 5.05 -3.24
N VAL A 61 10.48 5.02 -4.55
CA VAL A 61 10.84 3.87 -5.38
C VAL A 61 11.89 4.26 -6.41
N SER A 62 12.68 5.29 -6.11
CA SER A 62 13.78 5.70 -7.00
C SER A 62 14.79 4.56 -7.19
N ASP A 63 15.00 3.76 -6.15
CA ASP A 63 15.70 2.49 -6.27
C ASP A 63 14.65 1.38 -6.14
N PRO A 64 14.25 0.77 -7.22
CA PRO A 64 13.19 -0.25 -7.16
C PRO A 64 13.58 -1.49 -6.37
N ALA A 65 14.86 -1.72 -6.17
CA ALA A 65 15.31 -2.84 -5.37
C ALA A 65 15.17 -2.56 -3.87
N ASP A 66 14.95 -1.30 -3.49
CA ASP A 66 14.87 -0.90 -2.09
C ASP A 66 13.75 0.14 -1.91
N PRO A 67 12.49 -0.26 -2.08
CA PRO A 67 11.38 0.68 -1.86
C PRO A 67 11.31 1.08 -0.40
N LYS A 68 11.16 2.37 -0.14
CA LYS A 68 11.18 2.91 1.22
C LYS A 68 9.89 3.65 1.50
N VAL A 69 9.24 3.30 2.59
CA VAL A 69 8.08 4.04 3.07
C VAL A 69 8.55 5.40 3.58
N VAL A 70 8.01 6.46 3.00
CA VAL A 70 8.38 7.82 3.41
C VAL A 70 7.28 8.51 4.19
N LYS A 71 6.02 8.09 4.02
CA LYS A 71 4.91 8.69 4.74
C LYS A 71 3.73 7.73 4.75
N GLN A 72 3.01 7.71 5.88
CA GLN A 72 1.78 6.93 6.00
C GLN A 72 0.72 7.80 6.66
N PHE A 73 -0.50 7.75 6.14
CA PHE A 73 -1.63 8.54 6.62
C PHE A 73 -2.73 7.63 7.11
N GLU A 74 -3.34 8.00 8.24
CA GLU A 74 -4.44 7.23 8.80
C GLU A 74 -5.76 7.63 8.17
N HIS A 75 -6.71 6.70 8.14
CA HIS A 75 -8.05 7.00 7.66
C HIS A 75 -8.90 7.55 8.79
N LEU A 76 -10.00 8.20 8.40
CA LEU A 76 -11.00 8.63 9.37
C LEU A 76 -11.73 7.41 9.94
N PRO A 77 -12.26 7.50 11.15
CA PRO A 77 -13.00 6.37 11.72
C PRO A 77 -14.14 5.92 10.81
N ASN A 78 -14.34 4.62 10.76
CA ASN A 78 -15.44 4.00 10.01
C ASN A 78 -15.41 4.31 8.51
N THR A 79 -14.22 4.49 7.95
CA THR A 79 -14.06 4.72 6.51
C THR A 79 -13.05 3.76 5.92
N HIS A 80 -13.12 3.59 4.61
CA HIS A 80 -12.06 2.97 3.87
C HIS A 80 -11.75 3.79 2.62
N ASN A 81 -10.53 3.65 2.11
CA ASN A 81 -9.98 4.57 1.13
C ASN A 81 -9.16 3.80 0.08
N HIS A 82 -9.77 2.81 -0.54
CA HIS A 82 -9.04 1.80 -1.30
C HIS A 82 -8.65 2.23 -2.71
N LYS A 83 -9.02 3.41 -3.14
CA LYS A 83 -8.70 3.89 -4.49
C LYS A 83 -7.95 5.21 -4.42
N VAL A 84 -6.97 5.34 -5.29
CA VAL A 84 -6.14 6.54 -5.36
C VAL A 84 -5.89 6.87 -6.82
N GLN A 85 -5.82 8.16 -7.13
CA GLN A 85 -5.54 8.65 -8.47
C GLN A 85 -4.74 9.93 -8.38
N ILE A 86 -3.90 10.18 -9.35
CA ILE A 86 -3.11 11.39 -9.40
C ILE A 86 -3.42 12.13 -10.69
N VAL A 87 -3.75 13.42 -10.54
CA VAL A 87 -4.02 14.30 -11.66
C VAL A 87 -3.14 15.54 -11.46
N GLY A 88 -2.19 15.75 -12.36
CA GLY A 88 -1.23 16.84 -12.17
C GLY A 88 -0.46 16.67 -10.87
N ASN A 89 -0.54 17.65 -10.00
CA ASN A 89 0.12 17.61 -8.69
C ASN A 89 -0.88 17.31 -7.56
N THR A 90 -2.04 16.79 -7.91
CA THR A 90 -3.10 16.53 -6.95
C THR A 90 -3.35 15.04 -6.83
N LEU A 91 -3.35 14.54 -5.60
CA LEU A 91 -3.73 13.18 -5.30
C LEU A 91 -5.19 13.18 -4.86
N ILE A 92 -5.97 12.31 -5.47
CA ILE A 92 -7.39 12.16 -5.16
C ILE A 92 -7.58 10.76 -4.62
N GLN A 93 -8.21 10.67 -3.46
CA GLN A 93 -8.47 9.39 -2.82
C GLN A 93 -9.92 9.36 -2.34
N ASN A 94 -10.60 8.23 -2.55
CA ASN A 94 -11.96 8.08 -2.06
C ASN A 94 -11.97 7.91 -0.54
N SER A 95 -13.12 8.20 0.05
CA SER A 95 -13.36 7.94 1.46
C SER A 95 -14.82 7.52 1.59
N GLU A 96 -15.02 6.26 1.91
CA GLU A 96 -16.36 5.67 1.93
C GLU A 96 -16.65 5.13 3.32
N LYS A 97 -17.92 5.04 3.67
CA LYS A 97 -18.30 4.38 4.91
C LYS A 97 -17.87 2.93 4.87
N SER A 98 -17.27 2.49 5.96
CA SER A 98 -16.86 1.10 6.10
C SER A 98 -18.07 0.23 6.36
N HIS A 99 -18.05 -0.96 5.77
CA HIS A 99 -19.02 -2.01 6.10
C HIS A 99 -18.44 -3.00 7.10
N TRP A 100 -17.23 -2.74 7.56
CA TRP A 100 -16.59 -3.58 8.55
C TRP A 100 -16.98 -3.07 9.91
N GLY A 101 -17.68 -3.81 10.63
CA GLY A 101 -18.06 -3.39 11.95
C GLY A 101 -19.13 -2.30 11.92
N GLN A 102 -19.29 -1.62 13.03
CA GLN A 102 -20.38 -0.70 13.24
C GLN A 102 -20.02 0.69 12.80
N VAL A 103 -20.84 1.28 11.96
CA VAL A 103 -20.68 2.66 11.52
C VAL A 103 -21.74 3.49 12.20
N THR A 104 -21.31 4.46 13.00
CA THR A 104 -22.21 5.36 13.69
C THR A 104 -21.74 6.78 13.52
N ASP A 105 -22.65 7.70 13.57
CA ASP A 105 -22.35 9.13 13.60
C ASP A 105 -21.30 9.56 12.58
N TYR A 106 -21.35 8.94 11.45
CA TYR A 106 -20.40 9.27 10.42
C TYR A 106 -20.84 10.57 9.75
N PRO A 107 -19.97 11.58 9.70
CA PRO A 107 -20.33 12.85 9.10
C PRO A 107 -20.52 12.76 7.60
#